data_33ea0bd3ee77d4bf05a7bcbf645954e6
#
_entry.id   33ea0bd3ee77d4bf05a7bcbf645954e6
#
_cell.length_a   1.000
_cell.length_b   1.000
_cell.length_c   1.000
_cell.angle_alpha   90.00
_cell.angle_beta   90.00
_cell.angle_gamma   90.00
#
_symmetry.space_group_name_H-M   'P 1'
#
loop_
_entity.id
_entity.type
_entity.pdbx_description
1 polymer ?
#
loop_
_entity_poly.entity_id
_entity_poly.type
_entity_poly.pdbx_seq_one_letter_code
_entity_poly.pdbx_strand_id
1 'polypeptide(L)'
;EVGWGPSGNVFWGLAEQKWRFDGVASLDSIKIGVLEEYSYGDELDAYIEQHKADANRLEVVPAVGRGVVRLLARLIGRRVDTIIEDRNVLAYALEQAKMEPGRVISLGETGEPEEVYIACTPADPRGRAYADMFGKGTAQLRASGKLAEILKNYNLQDWEGAEQ
;
A
#
# COMPACT_ATOMS: atom_id res chain seq x y z
N GLU A 1 -17.54 -7.22 -13.42
CA GLU A 1 -17.16 -6.65 -12.11
C GLU A 1 -16.51 -5.32 -12.37
N VAL A 2 -16.73 -4.35 -11.49
CA VAL A 2 -16.11 -3.03 -11.59
C VAL A 2 -14.98 -2.98 -10.56
N GLY A 3 -13.75 -2.79 -11.03
CA GLY A 3 -12.59 -2.58 -10.19
C GLY A 3 -12.59 -1.21 -9.52
N TRP A 4 -11.85 -1.11 -8.43
CA TRP A 4 -11.73 0.11 -7.61
C TRP A 4 -10.32 0.71 -7.69
N GLY A 5 -9.63 0.36 -8.75
CA GLY A 5 -8.29 0.82 -9.06
C GLY A 5 -7.18 -0.12 -8.61
N PRO A 6 -5.98 0.11 -9.12
CA PRO A 6 -4.83 -0.71 -8.80
C PRO A 6 -4.31 -0.44 -7.39
N SER A 7 -3.94 -1.50 -6.69
CA SER A 7 -3.22 -1.48 -5.42
C SER A 7 -1.94 -2.28 -5.59
N GLY A 8 -0.84 -1.79 -5.04
CA GLY A 8 0.44 -2.47 -5.12
C GLY A 8 1.40 -2.01 -4.04
N ASN A 9 2.05 -2.98 -3.42
CA ASN A 9 3.03 -2.73 -2.39
C ASN A 9 4.36 -2.27 -3.00
N VAL A 10 4.97 -1.32 -2.34
CA VAL A 10 6.23 -0.70 -2.76
C VAL A 10 7.17 -0.66 -1.56
N PHE A 11 8.45 -0.90 -1.80
CA PHE A 11 9.49 -0.60 -0.83
C PHE A 11 9.76 0.90 -0.82
N TRP A 12 9.70 1.50 0.35
CA TRP A 12 9.91 2.92 0.54
C TRP A 12 11.11 3.18 1.44
N GLY A 13 11.94 4.13 1.06
CA GLY A 13 13.10 4.53 1.84
C GLY A 13 13.35 6.03 1.82
N LEU A 14 14.31 6.47 2.63
CA LEU A 14 14.76 7.86 2.57
C LEU A 14 15.50 8.14 1.26
N ALA A 15 15.47 9.39 0.81
CA ALA A 15 16.03 9.79 -0.49
C ALA A 15 17.51 9.45 -0.69
N GLU A 16 18.29 9.39 0.39
CA GLU A 16 19.70 9.00 0.36
C GLU A 16 19.93 7.48 0.29
N GLN A 17 18.87 6.65 0.43
CA GLN A 17 19.00 5.19 0.35
C GLN A 17 19.34 4.76 -1.08
N LYS A 18 20.45 4.02 -1.22
CA LYS A 18 20.94 3.53 -2.51
C LYS A 18 20.46 2.12 -2.85
N TRP A 19 20.05 1.36 -1.85
CA TRP A 19 19.50 0.03 -2.06
C TRP A 19 18.23 0.11 -2.92
N ARG A 20 18.04 -0.89 -3.74
CA ARG A 20 16.81 -1.09 -4.53
C ARG A 20 16.39 -2.53 -4.40
N PHE A 21 15.09 -2.75 -4.38
CA PHE A 21 14.54 -4.11 -4.37
C PHE A 21 14.81 -4.80 -5.71
N ASP A 22 15.44 -5.96 -5.63
CA ASP A 22 15.74 -6.84 -6.76
C ASP A 22 15.53 -8.30 -6.31
N GLY A 23 14.26 -8.61 -5.95
CA GLY A 23 13.86 -9.88 -5.40
C GLY A 23 14.23 -10.06 -3.92
N VAL A 24 13.69 -11.14 -3.32
CA VAL A 24 13.79 -11.42 -1.87
C VAL A 24 15.24 -11.53 -1.38
N ALA A 25 16.14 -12.06 -2.22
CA ALA A 25 17.57 -12.19 -1.85
C ALA A 25 18.23 -10.81 -1.58
N SER A 26 17.74 -9.72 -2.17
CA SER A 26 18.28 -8.37 -1.93
C SER A 26 18.03 -7.87 -0.50
N LEU A 27 17.05 -8.45 0.21
CA LEU A 27 16.70 -8.09 1.58
C LEU A 27 17.76 -8.47 2.61
N ASP A 28 18.69 -9.36 2.25
CA ASP A 28 19.73 -9.84 3.16
C ASP A 28 20.68 -8.76 3.67
N SER A 29 20.73 -7.62 2.99
CA SER A 29 21.65 -6.52 3.29
C SER A 29 21.01 -5.36 4.07
N ILE A 30 19.70 -5.43 4.35
CA ILE A 30 18.93 -4.31 4.93
C ILE A 30 17.98 -4.80 6.02
N LYS A 31 17.50 -3.84 6.80
CA LYS A 31 16.43 -4.04 7.78
C LYS A 31 15.12 -3.46 7.25
N ILE A 32 14.09 -4.29 7.17
CA ILE A 32 12.76 -3.89 6.71
C ILE A 32 11.80 -3.67 7.88
N GLY A 33 10.89 -2.70 7.71
CA GLY A 33 9.75 -2.49 8.59
C GLY A 33 8.46 -2.93 7.91
N VAL A 34 7.63 -3.67 8.61
CA VAL A 34 6.34 -4.18 8.10
C VAL A 34 5.23 -3.99 9.12
N LEU A 35 3.98 -4.00 8.67
CA LEU A 35 2.82 -4.03 9.54
C LEU A 35 2.48 -5.47 9.93
N GLU A 36 2.10 -5.64 11.19
CA GLU A 36 1.63 -6.91 11.72
C GLU A 36 0.34 -7.36 11.02
N GLU A 37 0.24 -8.66 10.73
CA GLU A 37 -0.92 -9.29 10.08
C GLU A 37 -1.24 -8.79 8.65
N TYR A 38 -0.34 -8.04 8.01
CA TYR A 38 -0.43 -7.69 6.59
C TYR A 38 0.20 -8.78 5.73
N SER A 39 -0.35 -9.00 4.54
CA SER A 39 0.25 -9.82 3.50
C SER A 39 0.90 -8.93 2.43
N TYR A 40 2.08 -9.31 2.01
CA TYR A 40 2.90 -8.63 0.99
C TYR A 40 3.18 -9.52 -0.22
N GLY A 41 2.48 -10.67 -0.30
CA GLY A 41 2.68 -11.71 -1.30
C GLY A 41 3.53 -12.88 -0.78
N ASP A 42 3.34 -14.06 -1.38
CA ASP A 42 3.82 -15.34 -0.85
C ASP A 42 5.33 -15.35 -0.52
N GLU A 43 6.16 -14.80 -1.41
CA GLU A 43 7.62 -14.79 -1.22
C GLU A 43 8.05 -13.88 -0.07
N LEU A 44 7.45 -12.69 0.03
CA LEU A 44 7.76 -11.74 1.11
C LEU A 44 7.19 -12.22 2.44
N ASP A 45 5.99 -12.79 2.45
CA ASP A 45 5.38 -13.35 3.64
C ASP A 45 6.22 -14.52 4.19
N ALA A 46 6.75 -15.36 3.31
CA ALA A 46 7.70 -16.42 3.70
C ALA A 46 8.99 -15.85 4.29
N TYR A 47 9.56 -14.80 3.69
CA TYR A 47 10.74 -14.12 4.22
C TYR A 47 10.46 -13.50 5.60
N ILE A 48 9.34 -12.81 5.76
CA ILE A 48 8.91 -12.17 7.01
C ILE A 48 8.77 -13.24 8.11
N GLU A 49 8.07 -14.34 7.83
CA GLU A 49 7.88 -15.42 8.79
C GLU A 49 9.22 -16.06 9.21
N GLN A 50 10.12 -16.26 8.26
CA GLN A 50 11.45 -16.81 8.54
C GLN A 50 12.29 -15.89 9.44
N HIS A 51 12.15 -14.56 9.28
CA HIS A 51 13.01 -13.59 9.96
C HIS A 51 12.30 -12.82 11.09
N LYS A 52 11.07 -13.16 11.43
CA LYS A 52 10.28 -12.43 12.43
C LYS A 52 10.93 -12.30 13.81
N ALA A 53 11.82 -13.23 14.16
CA ALA A 53 12.58 -13.19 15.41
C ALA A 53 13.94 -12.46 15.28
N ASP A 54 14.36 -12.08 14.06
CA ASP A 54 15.64 -11.40 13.83
C ASP A 54 15.44 -9.87 13.77
N ALA A 55 15.68 -9.22 14.90
CA ALA A 55 15.55 -7.77 15.04
C ALA A 55 16.56 -6.97 14.18
N ASN A 56 17.58 -7.61 13.61
CA ASN A 56 18.50 -6.95 12.68
C ASN A 56 17.95 -6.91 11.25
N ARG A 57 17.03 -7.81 10.92
CA ARG A 57 16.43 -7.91 9.58
C ARG A 57 15.02 -7.37 9.49
N LEU A 58 14.25 -7.49 10.56
CA LEU A 58 12.84 -7.18 10.56
C LEU A 58 12.41 -6.37 11.80
N GLU A 59 11.58 -5.38 11.59
CA GLU A 59 10.79 -4.72 12.65
C GLU A 59 9.31 -4.81 12.30
N VAL A 60 8.55 -5.58 13.07
CA VAL A 60 7.10 -5.71 12.93
C VAL A 60 6.44 -4.62 13.78
N VAL A 61 5.58 -3.84 13.17
CA VAL A 61 4.87 -2.73 13.81
C VAL A 61 3.38 -3.07 13.89
N PRO A 62 2.73 -2.94 15.07
CA PRO A 62 1.30 -3.19 15.18
C PRO A 62 0.48 -2.38 14.18
N ALA A 63 -0.40 -3.03 13.42
CA ALA A 63 -1.23 -2.39 12.40
C ALA A 63 -2.35 -1.52 12.98
N VAL A 64 -2.84 -1.85 14.19
CA VAL A 64 -4.00 -1.20 14.82
C VAL A 64 -3.81 0.30 15.01
N GLY A 65 -4.82 1.08 14.67
CA GLY A 65 -4.84 2.54 14.84
C GLY A 65 -3.95 3.26 13.83
N ARG A 66 -2.82 3.84 14.28
CA ARG A 66 -1.89 4.59 13.43
C ARG A 66 -0.71 3.74 12.94
N GLY A 67 -0.95 2.51 12.46
CA GLY A 67 0.11 1.59 12.03
C GLY A 67 1.08 2.20 11.03
N VAL A 68 0.56 2.73 9.92
CA VAL A 68 1.37 3.35 8.86
C VAL A 68 2.17 4.56 9.36
N VAL A 69 1.59 5.39 10.23
CA VAL A 69 2.30 6.53 10.83
C VAL A 69 3.46 6.06 11.72
N ARG A 70 3.25 4.97 12.48
CA ARG A 70 4.33 4.36 13.28
C ARG A 70 5.41 3.76 12.38
N LEU A 71 5.01 3.07 11.32
CA LEU A 71 5.93 2.49 10.34
C LEU A 71 6.80 3.59 9.70
N LEU A 72 6.17 4.67 9.25
CA LEU A 72 6.86 5.84 8.72
C LEU A 72 7.82 6.47 9.76
N ALA A 73 7.42 6.54 11.02
CA ALA A 73 8.29 7.05 12.09
C ALA A 73 9.53 6.16 12.31
N ARG A 74 9.45 4.83 12.08
CA ARG A 74 10.61 3.92 12.11
C ARG A 74 11.59 4.24 10.99
N LEU A 75 11.08 4.47 9.78
CA LEU A 75 11.89 4.86 8.62
C LEU A 75 12.59 6.21 8.84
N ILE A 76 11.84 7.24 9.22
CA ILE A 76 12.38 8.58 9.47
C ILE A 76 13.40 8.58 10.61
N GLY A 77 13.16 7.79 11.66
CA GLY A 77 14.07 7.59 12.79
C GLY A 77 15.24 6.66 12.49
N ARG A 78 15.40 6.19 11.25
CA ARG A 78 16.47 5.28 10.78
C ARG A 78 16.58 4.01 11.64
N ARG A 79 15.43 3.52 12.15
CA ARG A 79 15.34 2.25 12.86
C ARG A 79 15.21 1.06 11.92
N VAL A 80 14.71 1.34 10.71
CA VAL A 80 14.66 0.45 9.57
C VAL A 80 15.21 1.17 8.34
N ASP A 81 15.73 0.44 7.37
CA ASP A 81 16.29 0.98 6.13
C ASP A 81 15.21 1.23 5.09
N THR A 82 14.16 0.42 5.11
CA THR A 82 13.00 0.51 4.22
C THR A 82 11.73 0.02 4.91
N ILE A 83 10.59 0.42 4.39
CA ILE A 83 9.26 -0.05 4.79
C ILE A 83 8.51 -0.53 3.56
N ILE A 84 7.53 -1.43 3.76
CA ILE A 84 6.63 -1.88 2.69
C ILE A 84 5.23 -1.33 2.97
N GLU A 85 4.65 -0.66 1.99
CA GLU A 85 3.29 -0.13 2.07
C GLU A 85 2.72 0.12 0.67
N ASP A 86 1.40 0.06 0.54
CA ASP A 86 0.69 0.45 -0.68
C ASP A 86 1.00 1.90 -1.07
N ARG A 87 1.14 2.14 -2.36
CA ARG A 87 1.50 3.45 -2.93
C ARG A 87 0.54 4.55 -2.50
N ASN A 88 -0.77 4.30 -2.58
CA ASN A 88 -1.80 5.29 -2.29
C ASN A 88 -1.90 5.55 -0.78
N VAL A 89 -1.79 4.49 0.02
CA VAL A 89 -1.82 4.58 1.48
C VAL A 89 -0.64 5.39 2.00
N LEU A 90 0.57 5.13 1.50
CA LEU A 90 1.74 5.90 1.92
C LEU A 90 1.68 7.35 1.42
N ALA A 91 1.27 7.60 0.19
CA ALA A 91 1.11 8.96 -0.34
C ALA A 91 0.19 9.80 0.56
N TYR A 92 -0.96 9.24 0.95
CA TYR A 92 -1.86 9.88 1.89
C TYR A 92 -1.24 10.11 3.27
N ALA A 93 -0.52 9.13 3.81
CA ALA A 93 0.16 9.27 5.10
C ALA A 93 1.23 10.35 5.10
N LEU A 94 2.01 10.48 4.02
CA LEU A 94 3.02 11.52 3.83
C LEU A 94 2.39 12.92 3.79
N GLU A 95 1.27 13.07 3.07
CA GLU A 95 0.51 14.32 3.01
C GLU A 95 -0.04 14.72 4.39
N GLN A 96 -0.68 13.79 5.11
CA GLN A 96 -1.18 14.04 6.46
C GLN A 96 -0.06 14.41 7.45
N ALA A 97 1.13 13.84 7.26
CA ALA A 97 2.32 14.17 8.05
C ALA A 97 2.99 15.50 7.61
N LYS A 98 2.49 16.15 6.56
CA LYS A 98 3.10 17.33 5.94
C LYS A 98 4.58 17.11 5.62
N MET A 99 4.90 15.91 5.13
CA MET A 99 6.26 15.54 4.78
C MET A 99 6.70 16.29 3.53
N GLU A 100 7.95 16.75 3.51
CA GLU A 100 8.51 17.40 2.33
C GLU A 100 8.56 16.42 1.15
N PRO A 101 8.12 16.85 -0.06
CA PRO A 101 8.19 16.04 -1.26
C PRO A 101 9.61 15.52 -1.51
N GLY A 102 9.72 14.25 -1.89
CA GLY A 102 10.99 13.63 -2.22
C GLY A 102 11.84 13.18 -1.03
N ARG A 103 11.40 13.39 0.22
CA ARG A 103 12.10 12.88 1.39
C ARG A 103 12.02 11.36 1.52
N VAL A 104 10.88 10.80 1.14
CA VAL A 104 10.65 9.36 1.05
C VAL A 104 10.42 9.01 -0.42
N ILE A 105 11.12 8.03 -0.92
CA ILE A 105 11.13 7.63 -2.33
C ILE A 105 10.84 6.13 -2.47
N SER A 106 10.32 5.75 -3.64
CA SER A 106 10.21 4.34 -4.02
C SER A 106 11.59 3.73 -4.22
N LEU A 107 11.77 2.53 -3.67
CA LEU A 107 12.98 1.72 -3.80
C LEU A 107 12.74 0.45 -4.65
N GLY A 108 11.55 0.28 -5.19
CA GLY A 108 11.12 -0.85 -6.01
C GLY A 108 9.76 -1.37 -5.61
N GLU A 109 9.10 -2.05 -6.51
CA GLU A 109 7.76 -2.63 -6.33
C GLU A 109 7.88 -4.10 -5.96
N THR A 110 6.95 -4.62 -5.16
CA THR A 110 6.95 -6.03 -4.74
C THR A 110 6.41 -6.97 -5.84
N GLY A 111 5.72 -6.41 -6.83
CA GLY A 111 5.09 -7.09 -7.95
C GLY A 111 4.26 -6.12 -8.78
N GLU A 112 3.59 -6.63 -9.81
CA GLU A 112 2.64 -5.83 -10.58
C GLU A 112 1.44 -5.43 -9.70
N PRO A 113 0.94 -4.18 -9.84
CA PRO A 113 -0.25 -3.77 -9.12
C PRO A 113 -1.47 -4.60 -9.53
N GLU A 114 -2.29 -4.98 -8.56
CA GLU A 114 -3.50 -5.75 -8.78
C GLU A 114 -4.76 -4.89 -8.60
N GLU A 115 -5.76 -5.16 -9.41
CA GLU A 115 -7.06 -4.48 -9.32
C GLU A 115 -7.78 -4.87 -8.04
N VAL A 116 -8.26 -3.89 -7.28
CA VAL A 116 -9.03 -4.10 -6.05
C VAL A 116 -10.52 -4.20 -6.36
N TYR A 117 -11.21 -5.13 -5.71
CA TYR A 117 -12.64 -5.37 -5.89
C TYR A 117 -13.39 -5.37 -4.57
N ILE A 118 -14.67 -4.99 -4.62
CA ILE A 118 -15.56 -5.21 -3.50
C ILE A 118 -15.89 -6.71 -3.40
N ALA A 119 -15.64 -7.28 -2.24
CA ALA A 119 -16.00 -8.64 -1.92
C ALA A 119 -17.27 -8.66 -1.03
N CYS A 120 -18.26 -9.46 -1.45
CA CYS A 120 -19.46 -9.74 -0.66
C CYS A 120 -19.47 -11.21 -0.28
N THR A 121 -19.88 -11.52 0.95
CA THR A 121 -19.97 -12.92 1.37
C THR A 121 -20.97 -13.71 0.52
N PRO A 122 -20.59 -14.88 0.01
CA PRO A 122 -21.51 -15.72 -0.80
C PRO A 122 -22.67 -16.27 0.04
N ALA A 123 -22.57 -16.24 1.37
CA ALA A 123 -23.64 -16.69 2.27
C ALA A 123 -24.81 -15.68 2.36
N ASP A 124 -24.61 -14.41 1.97
CA ASP A 124 -25.69 -13.42 1.93
C ASP A 124 -26.31 -13.37 0.53
N PRO A 125 -27.59 -13.74 0.36
CA PRO A 125 -28.28 -13.72 -0.95
C PRO A 125 -28.33 -12.30 -1.56
N ARG A 126 -28.11 -11.24 -0.78
CA ARG A 126 -28.08 -9.85 -1.25
C ARG A 126 -26.69 -9.44 -1.78
N GLY A 127 -25.65 -10.27 -1.60
CA GLY A 127 -24.27 -9.93 -1.94
C GLY A 127 -24.12 -9.48 -3.39
N ARG A 128 -24.78 -10.17 -4.34
CA ARG A 128 -24.77 -9.79 -5.75
C ARG A 128 -25.45 -8.44 -6.00
N ALA A 129 -26.58 -8.18 -5.35
CA ALA A 129 -27.28 -6.91 -5.48
C ALA A 129 -26.45 -5.73 -4.93
N TYR A 130 -25.70 -5.96 -3.86
CA TYR A 130 -24.77 -4.95 -3.31
C TYR A 130 -23.61 -4.67 -4.29
N ALA A 131 -22.98 -5.71 -4.85
CA ALA A 131 -21.92 -5.52 -5.83
C ALA A 131 -22.41 -4.76 -7.06
N ASP A 132 -23.59 -5.08 -7.58
CA ASP A 132 -24.22 -4.36 -8.70
C ASP A 132 -24.54 -2.91 -8.35
N MET A 133 -24.99 -2.64 -7.13
CA MET A 133 -25.28 -1.29 -6.63
C MET A 133 -24.01 -0.44 -6.55
N PHE A 134 -22.93 -1.00 -6.03
CA PHE A 134 -21.62 -0.33 -5.98
C PHE A 134 -21.11 0.00 -7.39
N GLY A 135 -21.14 -0.96 -8.31
CA GLY A 135 -20.73 -0.72 -9.70
C GLY A 135 -21.52 0.40 -10.37
N LYS A 136 -22.87 0.38 -10.23
CA LYS A 136 -23.73 1.44 -10.75
C LYS A 136 -23.47 2.79 -10.08
N GLY A 137 -23.28 2.80 -8.77
CA GLY A 137 -22.97 4.00 -7.99
C GLY A 137 -21.67 4.65 -8.44
N THR A 138 -20.61 3.84 -8.62
CA THR A 138 -19.32 4.31 -9.11
C THR A 138 -19.44 4.94 -10.50
N ALA A 139 -20.14 4.27 -11.41
CA ALA A 139 -20.38 4.81 -12.76
C ALA A 139 -21.14 6.15 -12.74
N GLN A 140 -22.13 6.30 -11.86
CA GLN A 140 -22.87 7.58 -11.69
C GLN A 140 -21.98 8.67 -11.10
N LEU A 141 -21.16 8.36 -10.09
CA LEU A 141 -20.21 9.33 -9.52
C LEU A 141 -19.20 9.78 -10.56
N ARG A 142 -18.71 8.87 -11.40
CA ARG A 142 -17.79 9.18 -12.50
C ARG A 142 -18.45 10.07 -13.54
N ALA A 143 -19.64 9.72 -14.02
CA ALA A 143 -20.37 10.47 -15.03
C ALA A 143 -20.75 11.90 -14.56
N SER A 144 -20.97 12.09 -13.26
CA SER A 144 -21.26 13.40 -12.67
C SER A 144 -20.02 14.23 -12.33
N GLY A 145 -18.81 13.71 -12.50
CA GLY A 145 -17.56 14.33 -12.05
C GLY A 145 -17.30 14.25 -10.54
N LYS A 146 -18.22 13.71 -9.77
CA LYS A 146 -18.14 13.68 -8.31
C LYS A 146 -17.08 12.70 -7.80
N LEU A 147 -16.80 11.64 -8.58
CA LEU A 147 -15.70 10.73 -8.27
C LEU A 147 -14.35 11.46 -8.28
N ALA A 148 -14.10 12.26 -9.30
CA ALA A 148 -12.87 13.06 -9.40
C ALA A 148 -12.73 14.06 -8.23
N GLU A 149 -13.81 14.68 -7.78
CA GLU A 149 -13.80 15.57 -6.61
C GLU A 149 -13.44 14.80 -5.32
N ILE A 150 -13.98 13.60 -5.14
CA ILE A 150 -13.67 12.75 -3.98
C ILE A 150 -12.19 12.33 -4.02
N LEU A 151 -11.72 11.80 -5.14
CA LEU A 151 -10.34 11.32 -5.30
C LEU A 151 -9.31 12.42 -5.08
N LYS A 152 -9.61 13.63 -5.51
CA LYS A 152 -8.76 14.81 -5.29
C LYS A 152 -8.48 15.08 -3.81
N ASN A 153 -9.43 14.78 -2.91
CA ASN A 153 -9.23 14.95 -1.47
C ASN A 153 -8.17 13.99 -0.90
N TYR A 154 -7.83 12.94 -1.64
CA TYR A 154 -6.82 11.93 -1.29
C TYR A 154 -5.62 11.99 -2.20
N ASN A 155 -5.52 13.03 -3.04
CA ASN A 155 -4.47 13.18 -4.05
C ASN A 155 -4.41 12.01 -5.05
N LEU A 156 -5.57 11.42 -5.34
CA LEU A 156 -5.75 10.32 -6.27
C LEU A 156 -6.42 10.79 -7.57
N GLN A 157 -6.22 10.03 -8.63
CA GLN A 157 -6.87 10.21 -9.93
C GLN A 157 -7.80 9.04 -10.23
N ASP A 158 -8.76 9.24 -11.14
CA ASP A 158 -9.62 8.15 -11.60
C ASP A 158 -8.78 7.11 -12.36
N TRP A 159 -8.91 5.86 -11.94
CA TRP A 159 -8.16 4.73 -12.51
C TRP A 159 -8.68 4.27 -13.88
N GLU A 160 -9.93 4.59 -14.25
CA GLU A 160 -10.42 4.40 -15.61
C GLU A 160 -9.94 5.57 -16.50
N GLY A 161 -9.03 5.28 -17.40
CA GLY A 161 -8.46 6.26 -18.33
C GLY A 161 -7.13 6.88 -17.88
N ALA A 162 -6.58 6.48 -16.76
CA ALA A 162 -5.15 6.68 -16.48
C ALA A 162 -4.38 5.70 -17.38
N GLU A 163 -3.88 6.19 -18.51
CA GLU A 163 -2.92 5.43 -19.31
C GLU A 163 -1.71 5.10 -18.42
N GLN A 164 -1.35 3.82 -18.43
CA GLN A 164 -0.20 3.25 -17.73
C GLN A 164 1.12 3.86 -18.21
#